data_f028bf1adb0b98e9ec207ad18a7e8a57
#
_entry.id   f028bf1adb0b98e9ec207ad18a7e8a57
#
_cell.length_a   1.000
_cell.length_b   1.000
_cell.length_c   1.000
_cell.angle_alpha   90.00
_cell.angle_beta   90.00
_cell.angle_gamma   90.00
#
_symmetry.space_group_name_H-M   'P 1'
#
loop_
_entity.id
_entity.type
_entity.pdbx_description
1 polymer ?
#
loop_
_entity_poly.entity_id
_entity_poly.type
_entity_poly.pdbx_seq_one_letter_code
_entity_poly.pdbx_strand_id
1 'polypeptide(L)'
;MKKFIREKFNSILRSEAHKAGVIPVQSPDDENQRLAEIERLGIMDRDLSGERKYNTMTQVASYLTGCKHTMINILESKIQQCKSSFGFNMIENTVIKEMPREISVCQYTLENPSQPLVIEDLWEDERTKNMSKMRGGALPSDFMQGLP
;
A
#
# COMPACT_ATOMS: atom_id res chain seq x y z
N MET A 1 6.29 -1.28 -23.73
CA MET A 1 6.70 0.07 -23.31
C MET A 1 6.26 0.42 -21.87
N LYS A 2 4.96 0.36 -21.53
CA LYS A 2 4.46 0.70 -20.17
C LYS A 2 5.09 -0.12 -19.03
N LYS A 3 5.27 -1.45 -19.21
CA LYS A 3 5.89 -2.34 -18.21
C LYS A 3 7.34 -1.96 -17.91
N PHE A 4 8.15 -1.70 -18.94
CA PHE A 4 9.56 -1.31 -18.80
C PHE A 4 9.72 0.03 -18.04
N ILE A 5 8.89 1.04 -18.38
CA ILE A 5 8.91 2.34 -17.67
C ILE A 5 8.57 2.15 -16.19
N ARG A 6 7.59 1.34 -15.89
CA ARG A 6 7.15 1.03 -14.53
C ARG A 6 8.24 0.30 -13.72
N GLU A 7 8.88 -0.71 -14.31
CA GLU A 7 9.98 -1.44 -13.66
C GLU A 7 11.16 -0.52 -13.34
N LYS A 8 11.50 0.38 -14.27
CA LYS A 8 12.56 1.38 -14.05
C LYS A 8 12.17 2.37 -12.95
N PHE A 9 10.92 2.83 -12.94
CA PHE A 9 10.42 3.72 -11.88
C PHE A 9 10.45 3.04 -10.51
N ASN A 10 9.96 1.81 -10.40
CA ASN A 10 10.02 1.03 -9.17
C ASN A 10 11.45 0.78 -8.70
N SER A 11 12.41 0.57 -9.60
CA SER A 11 13.83 0.43 -9.27
C SER A 11 14.41 1.72 -8.67
N ILE A 12 14.04 2.88 -9.21
CA ILE A 12 14.43 4.18 -8.66
C ILE A 12 13.86 4.36 -7.26
N LEU A 13 12.57 4.07 -7.07
CA LEU A 13 11.92 4.19 -5.76
C LEU A 13 12.57 3.29 -4.70
N ARG A 14 12.96 2.06 -5.05
CA ARG A 14 13.72 1.17 -4.14
C ARG A 14 15.07 1.75 -3.77
N SER A 15 15.78 2.29 -4.74
CA SER A 15 17.09 2.92 -4.49
C SER A 15 16.96 4.11 -3.53
N GLU A 16 15.97 4.96 -3.74
CA GLU A 16 15.73 6.11 -2.86
C GLU A 16 15.27 5.67 -1.46
N ALA A 17 14.46 4.64 -1.36
CA ALA A 17 14.05 4.05 -0.09
C ALA A 17 15.26 3.55 0.73
N HIS A 18 16.15 2.83 0.08
CA HIS A 18 17.37 2.34 0.71
C HIS A 18 18.26 3.50 1.20
N LYS A 19 18.45 4.54 0.40
CA LYS A 19 19.19 5.75 0.80
C LYS A 19 18.52 6.49 1.96
N ALA A 20 17.20 6.50 2.01
CA ALA A 20 16.44 7.09 3.10
C ALA A 20 16.46 6.27 4.39
N GLY A 21 17.04 5.07 4.37
CA GLY A 21 17.10 4.18 5.53
C GLY A 21 15.78 3.44 5.80
N VAL A 22 14.95 3.24 4.77
CA VAL A 22 13.77 2.38 4.87
C VAL A 22 14.22 0.93 5.01
N ILE A 23 13.73 0.26 6.06
CA ILE A 23 14.04 -1.14 6.33
C ILE A 23 12.84 -2.00 5.87
N PRO A 24 13.03 -2.85 4.85
CA PRO A 24 11.97 -3.77 4.42
C PRO A 24 11.64 -4.79 5.51
N VAL A 25 10.36 -5.11 5.64
CA VAL A 25 9.89 -6.20 6.49
C VAL A 25 10.34 -7.54 5.91
N GLN A 26 10.82 -8.43 6.77
CA GLN A 26 11.12 -9.81 6.38
C GLN A 26 9.84 -10.53 5.93
N SER A 27 10.00 -11.44 4.98
CA SER A 27 8.86 -12.26 4.55
C SER A 27 8.43 -13.17 5.71
N PRO A 28 7.11 -13.32 5.94
CA PRO A 28 6.61 -14.23 6.95
C PRO A 28 6.94 -15.70 6.59
N ASP A 29 6.92 -16.58 7.57
CA ASP A 29 7.25 -18.00 7.39
C ASP A 29 6.31 -18.70 6.38
N ASP A 30 5.07 -18.25 6.29
CA ASP A 30 4.05 -18.76 5.37
C ASP A 30 3.98 -18.01 4.04
N GLU A 31 4.96 -17.17 3.71
CA GLU A 31 4.98 -16.33 2.50
C GLU A 31 4.67 -17.12 1.23
N ASN A 32 5.24 -18.32 1.06
CA ASN A 32 5.00 -19.15 -0.11
C ASN A 32 3.54 -19.59 -0.22
N GLN A 33 2.89 -19.91 0.90
CA GLN A 33 1.47 -20.28 0.93
C GLN A 33 0.59 -19.09 0.61
N ARG A 34 0.90 -17.93 1.19
CA ARG A 34 0.21 -16.66 0.94
C ARG A 34 0.28 -16.27 -0.54
N LEU A 35 1.46 -16.36 -1.16
CA LEU A 35 1.66 -16.04 -2.57
C LEU A 35 0.96 -17.04 -3.49
N ALA A 36 1.01 -18.33 -3.18
CA ALA A 36 0.28 -19.35 -3.94
C ALA A 36 -1.24 -19.12 -3.91
N GLU A 37 -1.78 -18.63 -2.79
CA GLU A 37 -3.20 -18.29 -2.70
C GLU A 37 -3.55 -17.05 -3.53
N ILE A 38 -2.70 -16.03 -3.54
CA ILE A 38 -2.86 -14.85 -4.41
C ILE A 38 -2.89 -15.28 -5.89
N GLU A 39 -1.98 -16.16 -6.29
CA GLU A 39 -1.92 -16.70 -7.65
C GLU A 39 -3.17 -17.53 -7.97
N ARG A 40 -3.58 -18.44 -7.07
CA ARG A 40 -4.79 -19.26 -7.24
C ARG A 40 -6.04 -18.41 -7.44
N LEU A 41 -6.14 -17.28 -6.75
CA LEU A 41 -7.27 -16.35 -6.87
C LEU A 41 -7.22 -15.52 -8.16
N GLY A 42 -6.06 -15.45 -8.83
CA GLY A 42 -5.85 -14.62 -10.02
C GLY A 42 -6.11 -13.13 -9.77
N ILE A 43 -5.97 -12.69 -8.53
CA ILE A 43 -6.40 -11.36 -8.09
C ILE A 43 -5.46 -10.26 -8.59
N MET A 44 -4.19 -10.57 -8.85
CA MET A 44 -3.22 -9.59 -9.31
C MET A 44 -3.46 -9.16 -10.75
N ASP A 45 -3.87 -10.07 -11.62
CA ASP A 45 -4.09 -9.81 -13.05
C ASP A 45 -5.45 -9.16 -13.31
N ARG A 46 -6.36 -9.22 -12.36
CA ARG A 46 -7.70 -8.62 -12.49
C ARG A 46 -7.69 -7.15 -12.12
N ASP A 47 -8.24 -6.32 -13.00
CA ASP A 47 -8.60 -4.95 -12.66
C ASP A 47 -9.93 -4.95 -11.89
N LEU A 48 -9.81 -4.82 -10.57
CA LEU A 48 -10.98 -4.80 -9.68
C LEU A 48 -11.51 -3.39 -9.43
N SER A 49 -10.87 -2.35 -9.99
CA SER A 49 -11.26 -0.95 -9.76
C SER A 49 -12.67 -0.60 -10.25
N GLY A 50 -13.16 -1.35 -11.24
CA GLY A 50 -14.53 -1.25 -11.76
C GLY A 50 -15.53 -2.18 -11.05
N GLU A 51 -15.09 -3.09 -10.20
CA GLU A 51 -15.98 -4.03 -9.54
C GLU A 51 -16.75 -3.35 -8.39
N ARG A 52 -18.07 -3.22 -8.58
CA ARG A 52 -18.97 -2.55 -7.63
C ARG A 52 -18.81 -3.02 -6.18
N LYS A 53 -18.60 -4.33 -5.96
CA LYS A 53 -18.47 -4.90 -4.61
C LYS A 53 -17.28 -4.33 -3.84
N TYR A 54 -16.10 -4.17 -4.47
CA TYR A 54 -14.91 -3.64 -3.81
C TYR A 54 -15.05 -2.14 -3.55
N ASN A 55 -15.62 -1.40 -4.51
CA ASN A 55 -15.89 0.02 -4.35
C ASN A 55 -16.92 0.28 -3.23
N THR A 56 -17.94 -0.58 -3.13
CA THR A 56 -18.89 -0.51 -2.02
C THR A 56 -18.20 -0.80 -0.69
N MET A 57 -17.31 -1.79 -0.62
CA MET A 57 -16.57 -2.11 0.63
C MET A 57 -15.71 -0.94 1.12
N THR A 58 -14.94 -0.30 0.23
CA THR A 58 -14.13 0.87 0.61
C THR A 58 -15.00 2.05 1.04
N GLN A 59 -16.11 2.29 0.35
CA GLN A 59 -17.05 3.34 0.70
C GLN A 59 -17.72 3.09 2.07
N VAL A 60 -18.20 1.87 2.31
CA VAL A 60 -18.81 1.50 3.60
C VAL A 60 -17.79 1.58 4.72
N ALA A 61 -16.55 1.13 4.50
CA ALA A 61 -15.47 1.26 5.49
C ALA A 61 -15.25 2.73 5.87
N SER A 62 -15.21 3.64 4.88
CA SER A 62 -15.09 5.07 5.14
C SER A 62 -16.23 5.60 6.01
N TYR A 63 -17.47 5.25 5.70
CA TYR A 63 -18.64 5.71 6.48
C TYR A 63 -18.66 5.16 7.91
N LEU A 64 -18.31 3.89 8.09
CA LEU A 64 -18.34 3.24 9.40
C LEU A 64 -17.23 3.73 10.33
N THR A 65 -16.07 4.05 9.80
CA THR A 65 -14.90 4.45 10.58
C THR A 65 -14.73 5.96 10.68
N GLY A 66 -15.42 6.73 9.84
CA GLY A 66 -15.19 8.17 9.68
C GLY A 66 -13.89 8.51 8.92
N CYS A 67 -13.15 7.49 8.47
CA CYS A 67 -11.92 7.71 7.73
C CYS A 67 -12.21 8.28 6.35
N LYS A 68 -11.60 9.42 6.04
CA LYS A 68 -11.74 10.08 4.73
C LYS A 68 -11.20 9.21 3.59
N HIS A 69 -10.11 8.47 3.83
CA HIS A 69 -9.42 7.66 2.84
C HIS A 69 -9.46 6.19 3.23
N THR A 70 -9.94 5.36 2.34
CA THR A 70 -9.96 3.89 2.52
C THR A 70 -9.51 3.19 1.25
N MET A 71 -8.84 2.04 1.40
CA MET A 71 -8.38 1.27 0.24
C MET A 71 -8.31 -0.23 0.53
N ILE A 72 -8.37 -1.02 -0.54
CA ILE A 72 -8.09 -2.46 -0.53
C ILE A 72 -6.80 -2.67 -1.30
N ASN A 73 -5.76 -3.14 -0.61
CA ASN A 73 -4.45 -3.39 -1.17
C ASN A 73 -4.13 -4.89 -1.14
N ILE A 74 -3.46 -5.36 -2.19
CA ILE A 74 -2.89 -6.71 -2.24
C ILE A 74 -1.38 -6.57 -2.23
N LEU A 75 -0.75 -7.26 -1.28
CA LEU A 75 0.71 -7.34 -1.15
C LEU A 75 1.20 -8.62 -1.83
N GLU A 76 1.90 -8.47 -2.92
CA GLU A 76 2.65 -9.55 -3.58
C GLU A 76 4.09 -9.58 -3.09
N SER A 77 4.92 -10.44 -3.63
CA SER A 77 6.33 -10.58 -3.23
C SER A 77 7.14 -9.28 -3.35
N LYS A 78 6.91 -8.51 -4.41
CA LYS A 78 7.71 -7.32 -4.77
C LYS A 78 6.91 -6.04 -4.85
N ILE A 79 5.61 -6.13 -5.00
CA ILE A 79 4.74 -4.97 -5.21
C ILE A 79 3.53 -5.01 -4.29
N GLN A 80 3.02 -3.84 -3.98
CA GLN A 80 1.66 -3.64 -3.52
C GLN A 80 0.82 -3.12 -4.68
N GLN A 81 -0.39 -3.66 -4.83
CA GLN A 81 -1.36 -3.19 -5.80
C GLN A 81 -2.65 -2.78 -5.12
N CYS A 82 -3.10 -1.54 -5.36
CA CYS A 82 -4.40 -1.06 -4.89
C CYS A 82 -5.49 -1.57 -5.82
N LYS A 83 -6.45 -2.30 -5.28
CA LYS A 83 -7.58 -2.89 -6.02
C LYS A 83 -8.83 -2.04 -5.95
N SER A 84 -9.00 -1.27 -4.90
CA SER A 84 -10.08 -0.30 -4.74
C SER A 84 -9.67 0.78 -3.76
N SER A 85 -10.13 2.00 -3.98
CA SER A 85 -9.87 3.15 -3.12
C SER A 85 -11.08 4.08 -3.08
N PHE A 86 -11.29 4.75 -1.95
CA PHE A 86 -12.31 5.77 -1.76
C PHE A 86 -11.70 6.99 -1.07
N GLY A 87 -12.17 8.18 -1.43
CA GLY A 87 -11.73 9.45 -0.86
C GLY A 87 -10.51 10.09 -1.54
N PHE A 88 -9.88 9.42 -2.51
CA PHE A 88 -8.72 9.92 -3.23
C PHE A 88 -9.10 10.62 -4.53
N ASN A 89 -8.38 11.67 -4.89
CA ASN A 89 -8.51 12.31 -6.20
C ASN A 89 -7.81 11.49 -7.32
N MET A 90 -7.93 11.90 -8.58
CA MET A 90 -7.36 11.17 -9.73
C MET A 90 -5.84 11.04 -9.67
N ILE A 91 -5.13 12.07 -9.22
CA ILE A 91 -3.66 12.07 -9.13
C ILE A 91 -3.20 11.11 -8.04
N GLU A 92 -3.82 11.20 -6.86
CA GLU A 92 -3.55 10.31 -5.72
C GLU A 92 -3.81 8.85 -6.08
N ASN A 93 -4.93 8.55 -6.73
CA ASN A 93 -5.26 7.21 -7.21
C ASN A 93 -4.21 6.66 -8.19
N THR A 94 -3.61 7.51 -9.02
CA THR A 94 -2.54 7.09 -9.93
C THR A 94 -1.28 6.69 -9.15
N VAL A 95 -0.91 7.45 -8.13
CA VAL A 95 0.28 7.21 -7.30
C VAL A 95 0.14 5.95 -6.46
N ILE A 96 -1.04 5.72 -5.85
CA ILE A 96 -1.27 4.58 -4.96
C ILE A 96 -1.61 3.27 -5.68
N LYS A 97 -1.87 3.32 -6.99
CA LYS A 97 -2.35 2.15 -7.75
C LYS A 97 -1.40 0.96 -7.68
N GLU A 98 -0.10 1.23 -7.74
CA GLU A 98 0.94 0.22 -7.61
C GLU A 98 2.22 0.86 -7.07
N MET A 99 2.88 0.19 -6.12
CA MET A 99 4.16 0.62 -5.58
C MET A 99 5.02 -0.57 -5.18
N PRO A 100 6.34 -0.42 -5.07
CA PRO A 100 7.20 -1.44 -4.46
C PRO A 100 6.73 -1.77 -3.04
N ARG A 101 6.69 -3.06 -2.69
CA ARG A 101 6.28 -3.53 -1.37
C ARG A 101 7.12 -2.88 -0.26
N GLU A 102 8.42 -2.74 -0.47
CA GLU A 102 9.38 -2.22 0.51
C GLU A 102 9.10 -0.77 0.95
N ILE A 103 8.36 -0.01 0.14
CA ILE A 103 7.98 1.37 0.47
C ILE A 103 6.49 1.51 0.82
N SER A 104 5.80 0.40 0.94
CA SER A 104 4.41 0.38 1.39
C SER A 104 4.33 0.23 2.89
N VAL A 105 3.54 1.06 3.55
CA VAL A 105 3.22 0.92 4.98
C VAL A 105 2.55 -0.43 5.26
N CYS A 106 1.77 -0.93 4.30
CA CYS A 106 1.07 -2.21 4.45
C CYS A 106 2.00 -3.42 4.62
N GLN A 107 3.30 -3.34 4.27
CA GLN A 107 4.23 -4.44 4.50
C GLN A 107 4.31 -4.83 5.99
N TYR A 108 4.14 -3.87 6.89
CA TYR A 108 4.23 -4.11 8.35
C TYR A 108 3.06 -4.95 8.89
N THR A 109 1.95 -5.08 8.14
CA THR A 109 0.87 -6.01 8.51
C THR A 109 1.30 -7.47 8.44
N LEU A 110 2.38 -7.77 7.70
CA LEU A 110 2.91 -9.13 7.56
C LEU A 110 3.73 -9.59 8.77
N GLU A 111 4.16 -8.67 9.65
CA GLU A 111 4.88 -9.02 10.88
C GLU A 111 3.95 -9.70 11.90
N ASN A 112 2.69 -9.29 11.95
CA ASN A 112 1.68 -9.88 12.82
C ASN A 112 0.31 -9.88 12.15
N PRO A 113 0.04 -10.83 11.25
CA PRO A 113 -1.19 -10.84 10.44
C PRO A 113 -2.47 -11.12 11.27
N SER A 114 -2.33 -11.57 12.51
CA SER A 114 -3.46 -11.83 13.40
C SER A 114 -3.96 -10.59 14.17
N GLN A 115 -3.24 -9.47 14.07
CA GLN A 115 -3.57 -8.22 14.76
C GLN A 115 -3.66 -7.05 13.78
N PRO A 116 -4.57 -6.09 14.01
CA PRO A 116 -4.59 -4.87 13.21
C PRO A 116 -3.30 -4.05 13.44
N LEU A 117 -2.73 -3.55 12.36
CA LEU A 117 -1.66 -2.57 12.43
C LEU A 117 -2.27 -1.17 12.62
N VAL A 118 -1.97 -0.55 13.75
CA VAL A 118 -2.33 0.85 14.04
C VAL A 118 -1.07 1.70 14.07
N ILE A 119 -1.03 2.79 13.32
CA ILE A 119 0.03 3.79 13.30
C ILE A 119 -0.63 5.15 13.47
N GLU A 120 -0.44 5.75 14.63
CA GLU A 120 -1.08 7.03 14.98
C GLU A 120 -0.48 8.18 14.18
N ASP A 121 0.82 8.19 13.99
CA ASP A 121 1.54 9.19 13.20
C ASP A 121 2.62 8.53 12.33
N LEU A 122 2.46 8.63 11.02
CA LEU A 122 3.41 8.06 10.04
C LEU A 122 4.76 8.78 10.01
N TRP A 123 4.86 10.00 10.53
CA TRP A 123 6.09 10.77 10.59
C TRP A 123 6.94 10.45 11.83
N GLU A 124 6.28 10.07 12.92
CA GLU A 124 6.93 9.78 14.20
C GLU A 124 7.20 8.30 14.43
N ASP A 125 6.39 7.41 13.83
CA ASP A 125 6.57 5.96 13.97
C ASP A 125 7.89 5.50 13.35
N GLU A 126 8.69 4.79 14.13
CA GLU A 126 10.02 4.31 13.76
C GLU A 126 10.03 3.48 12.47
N ARG A 127 8.93 2.77 12.19
CA ARG A 127 8.77 1.92 11.00
C ARG A 127 8.55 2.74 9.73
N THR A 128 7.91 3.91 9.84
CA THR A 128 7.38 4.66 8.69
C THR A 128 7.99 6.04 8.49
N LYS A 129 8.64 6.62 9.49
CA LYS A 129 9.21 7.98 9.44
C LYS A 129 10.13 8.22 8.23
N ASN A 130 10.93 7.23 7.85
CA ASN A 130 11.83 7.34 6.70
C ASN A 130 11.08 7.23 5.37
N MET A 131 10.00 6.44 5.31
CA MET A 131 9.11 6.39 4.14
C MET A 131 8.39 7.71 3.92
N SER A 132 7.93 8.33 4.99
CA SER A 132 7.25 9.62 4.95
C SER A 132 8.17 10.72 4.40
N LYS A 133 9.41 10.78 4.85
CA LYS A 133 10.44 11.70 4.34
C LYS A 133 10.71 11.50 2.85
N MET A 134 10.81 10.25 2.39
CA MET A 134 11.06 9.93 1.00
C MET A 134 9.91 10.36 0.08
N ARG A 135 8.68 10.24 0.52
CA ARG A 135 7.49 10.54 -0.29
C ARG A 135 7.26 12.03 -0.56
N GLY A 136 7.95 12.93 0.16
CA GLY A 136 7.99 14.36 -0.13
C GLY A 136 6.64 15.05 -0.32
N GLY A 137 5.57 14.59 0.36
CA GLY A 137 4.24 15.14 0.20
C GLY A 137 3.43 14.54 -0.97
N ALA A 138 3.83 13.43 -1.54
CA ALA A 138 3.10 12.74 -2.61
C ALA A 138 1.76 12.14 -2.16
N LEU A 139 1.55 11.98 -0.85
CA LEU A 139 0.26 11.62 -0.26
C LEU A 139 -0.35 12.86 0.40
N PRO A 140 -1.69 12.95 0.45
CA PRO A 140 -2.37 14.04 1.16
C PRO A 140 -1.85 14.18 2.59
N SER A 141 -1.72 15.41 3.07
CA SER A 141 -1.24 15.68 4.44
C SER A 141 -2.14 15.02 5.49
N ASP A 142 -3.43 14.99 5.25
CA ASP A 142 -4.44 14.38 6.10
C ASP A 142 -4.42 12.84 6.07
N PHE A 143 -3.88 12.22 5.03
CA PHE A 143 -3.60 10.77 5.00
C PHE A 143 -2.39 10.40 5.88
N MET A 144 -1.47 11.34 6.06
CA MET A 144 -0.21 11.14 6.80
C MET A 144 -0.34 11.42 8.30
N GLN A 145 -1.37 12.14 8.73
CA GLN A 145 -1.53 12.62 10.11
C GLN A 145 -2.43 11.74 10.98
N GLY A 146 -2.68 10.49 10.64
CA GLY A 146 -3.58 9.67 11.45
C GLY A 146 -5.01 10.24 11.56
N LEU A 147 -5.89 9.48 12.18
CA LEU A 147 -7.27 9.95 12.46
C LEU A 147 -7.28 10.94 13.63
N PRO A 148 -8.16 11.95 13.59
CA PRO A 148 -8.40 12.82 14.73
C PRO A 148 -8.92 12.04 15.94
#